data_5e1c6c3c3f0a9f3f1601fd92a60bc06d
#
_entry.id   5e1c6c3c3f0a9f3f1601fd92a60bc06d
#
_cell.length_a   1.000
_cell.length_b   1.000
_cell.length_c   1.000
_cell.angle_alpha   90.00
_cell.angle_beta   90.00
_cell.angle_gamma   90.00
#
_symmetry.space_group_name_H-M   'P 1'
#
loop_
_entity.id
_entity.type
_entity.pdbx_description
1 polymer ?
#
loop_
_entity_poly.entity_id
_entity_poly.type
_entity_poly.pdbx_seq_one_letter_code
_entity_poly.pdbx_strand_id
1 'polypeptide(L)'
;TGFADRDLLTRETDDLLGTLIELSDFLGGVAARELAGQVATDTENDRLDGIGSELEYIWLASSDLTSDSSGQIVPDPDERAGLVTDVFTSSFEYLQLGTGGVDTVYVIVPIGDGRFELAVGQVASYYEFWREGTAPRLTDEEWRAIVTEADQGSPMPQRPRWVAPFLVGGDVATEPIVRF
;
A
#
# COMPACT_ATOMS: atom_id res chain seq x y z
N THR A 1 16.64 14.25 12.64
CA THR A 1 15.42 14.27 11.80
C THR A 1 14.48 15.36 12.33
N GLY A 2 13.66 15.96 11.45
CA GLY A 2 12.87 17.15 11.78
C GLY A 2 11.90 17.00 12.96
N PHE A 3 11.41 15.79 13.25
CA PHE A 3 10.52 15.53 14.40
C PHE A 3 11.33 15.35 15.70
N ALA A 4 12.43 14.58 15.67
CA ALA A 4 13.30 14.40 16.82
C ALA A 4 13.90 15.72 17.29
N ASP A 5 14.35 16.56 16.36
CA ASP A 5 14.95 17.88 16.64
C ASP A 5 13.96 18.87 17.27
N ARG A 6 12.65 18.54 17.29
CA ARG A 6 11.56 19.35 17.83
C ARG A 6 10.84 18.72 19.03
N ASP A 7 11.37 17.64 19.55
CA ASP A 7 10.75 16.88 20.67
C ASP A 7 9.31 16.41 20.36
N LEU A 8 9.05 16.06 19.09
CA LEU A 8 7.74 15.59 18.63
C LEU A 8 7.65 14.07 18.52
N LEU A 9 8.75 13.35 18.77
CA LEU A 9 8.76 11.88 18.82
C LEU A 9 8.73 11.42 20.27
N THR A 10 7.80 10.54 20.60
CA THR A 10 7.90 9.74 21.82
C THR A 10 8.98 8.69 21.65
N ARG A 11 9.53 8.17 22.74
CA ARG A 11 10.51 7.09 22.68
C ARG A 11 9.95 5.83 22.00
N GLU A 12 8.69 5.51 22.27
CA GLU A 12 7.99 4.37 21.69
C GLU A 12 7.87 4.51 20.18
N THR A 13 7.49 5.70 19.69
CA THR A 13 7.40 5.97 18.25
C THR A 13 8.78 5.92 17.59
N ASP A 14 9.82 6.41 18.24
CA ASP A 14 11.19 6.38 17.72
C ASP A 14 11.71 4.94 17.62
N ASP A 15 11.45 4.10 18.63
CA ASP A 15 11.79 2.68 18.64
C ASP A 15 11.06 1.91 17.51
N LEU A 16 9.77 2.17 17.30
CA LEU A 16 8.99 1.56 16.20
C LEU A 16 9.49 1.99 14.82
N LEU A 17 9.79 3.27 14.64
CA LEU A 17 10.38 3.77 13.40
C LEU A 17 11.77 3.15 13.15
N GLY A 18 12.55 2.96 14.21
CA GLY A 18 13.82 2.24 14.15
C GLY A 18 13.64 0.82 13.60
N THR A 19 12.67 0.07 14.14
CA THR A 19 12.33 -1.29 13.68
C THR A 19 11.91 -1.31 12.20
N LEU A 20 11.08 -0.36 11.78
CA LEU A 20 10.65 -0.26 10.39
C LEU A 20 11.79 0.09 9.43
N ILE A 21 12.71 0.95 9.86
CA ILE A 21 13.91 1.30 9.09
C ILE A 21 14.82 0.07 8.94
N GLU A 22 15.09 -0.66 10.02
CA GLU A 22 15.90 -1.88 9.97
C GLU A 22 15.31 -2.95 9.06
N LEU A 23 13.99 -3.14 9.10
CA LEU A 23 13.29 -4.05 8.20
C LEU A 23 13.41 -3.59 6.75
N SER A 24 13.22 -2.30 6.48
CA SER A 24 13.33 -1.72 5.14
C SER A 24 14.74 -1.85 4.56
N ASP A 25 15.77 -1.59 5.38
CA ASP A 25 17.17 -1.74 4.99
C ASP A 25 17.52 -3.20 4.70
N PHE A 26 17.03 -4.13 5.52
CA PHE A 26 17.20 -5.56 5.30
C PHE A 26 16.58 -5.98 3.96
N LEU A 27 15.31 -5.65 3.72
CA LEU A 27 14.61 -5.98 2.47
C LEU A 27 15.27 -5.36 1.24
N GLY A 28 15.68 -4.08 1.34
CA GLY A 28 16.42 -3.40 0.29
C GLY A 28 17.76 -4.08 -0.02
N GLY A 29 18.47 -4.55 1.00
CA GLY A 29 19.72 -5.29 0.86
C GLY A 29 19.53 -6.65 0.18
N VAL A 30 18.49 -7.42 0.55
CA VAL A 30 18.14 -8.69 -0.10
C VAL A 30 17.78 -8.44 -1.56
N ALA A 31 16.86 -7.52 -1.85
CA ALA A 31 16.43 -7.20 -3.20
C ALA A 31 17.58 -6.75 -4.11
N ALA A 32 18.52 -5.95 -3.59
CA ALA A 32 19.68 -5.52 -4.36
C ALA A 32 20.60 -6.70 -4.75
N ARG A 33 20.78 -7.67 -3.86
CA ARG A 33 21.56 -8.88 -4.15
C ARG A 33 20.85 -9.80 -5.14
N GLU A 34 19.54 -10.00 -5.00
CA GLU A 34 18.75 -10.79 -5.94
C GLU A 34 18.80 -10.20 -7.35
N LEU A 35 18.68 -8.88 -7.47
CA LEU A 35 18.86 -8.18 -8.75
C LEU A 35 20.26 -8.37 -9.35
N ALA A 36 21.28 -8.58 -8.51
CA ALA A 36 22.63 -8.93 -8.93
C ALA A 36 22.82 -10.45 -9.21
N GLY A 37 21.75 -11.25 -9.17
CA GLY A 37 21.77 -12.70 -9.41
C GLY A 37 22.30 -13.52 -8.23
N GLN A 38 22.34 -12.95 -7.03
CA GLN A 38 22.73 -13.65 -5.82
C GLN A 38 21.47 -14.22 -5.13
N VAL A 39 21.60 -15.39 -4.54
CA VAL A 39 20.53 -16.04 -3.78
C VAL A 39 20.61 -15.57 -2.32
N ALA A 40 19.46 -15.41 -1.69
CA ALA A 40 19.36 -15.14 -0.26
C ALA A 40 19.99 -16.30 0.55
N THR A 41 20.65 -15.97 1.64
CA THR A 41 21.22 -16.94 2.57
C THR A 41 20.11 -17.61 3.41
N ASP A 42 20.41 -18.76 4.03
CA ASP A 42 19.43 -19.43 4.91
C ASP A 42 18.94 -18.51 6.03
N THR A 43 19.82 -17.73 6.65
CA THR A 43 19.46 -16.77 7.70
C THR A 43 18.55 -15.65 7.17
N GLU A 44 18.76 -15.22 5.95
CA GLU A 44 17.89 -14.21 5.30
C GLU A 44 16.53 -14.83 4.97
N ASN A 45 16.49 -16.05 4.47
CA ASN A 45 15.24 -16.76 4.22
C ASN A 45 14.44 -16.96 5.52
N ASP A 46 15.09 -17.37 6.61
CA ASP A 46 14.43 -17.50 7.92
C ASP A 46 13.79 -16.16 8.37
N ARG A 47 14.46 -15.03 8.12
CA ARG A 47 13.89 -13.72 8.43
C ARG A 47 12.78 -13.33 7.46
N LEU A 48 12.92 -13.61 6.16
CA LEU A 48 11.88 -13.36 5.15
C LEU A 48 10.60 -14.12 5.49
N ASP A 49 10.69 -15.35 5.95
CA ASP A 49 9.53 -16.12 6.40
C ASP A 49 8.83 -15.50 7.63
N GLY A 50 9.56 -14.74 8.45
CA GLY A 50 9.06 -14.05 9.63
C GLY A 50 8.50 -12.64 9.39
N ILE A 51 8.63 -12.06 8.19
CA ILE A 51 8.26 -10.65 7.90
C ILE A 51 6.81 -10.33 8.28
N GLY A 52 5.87 -11.24 8.02
CA GLY A 52 4.47 -11.04 8.36
C GLY A 52 4.28 -10.74 9.85
N SER A 53 4.98 -11.46 10.71
CA SER A 53 4.95 -11.25 12.17
C SER A 53 5.65 -9.95 12.59
N GLU A 54 6.75 -9.55 11.93
CA GLU A 54 7.41 -8.26 12.19
C GLU A 54 6.47 -7.09 11.84
N LEU A 55 5.79 -7.16 10.69
CA LEU A 55 4.83 -6.14 10.25
C LEU A 55 3.59 -6.09 11.14
N GLU A 56 3.06 -7.26 11.55
CA GLU A 56 1.94 -7.35 12.49
C GLU A 56 2.31 -6.71 13.84
N TYR A 57 3.51 -6.97 14.35
CA TYR A 57 3.99 -6.36 15.58
C TYR A 57 4.04 -4.82 15.47
N ILE A 58 4.62 -4.28 14.38
CA ILE A 58 4.71 -2.83 14.15
C ILE A 58 3.31 -2.22 14.08
N TRP A 59 2.40 -2.87 13.35
CA TRP A 59 1.02 -2.42 13.21
C TRP A 59 0.27 -2.42 14.54
N LEU A 60 0.31 -3.51 15.29
CA LEU A 60 -0.35 -3.62 16.60
C LEU A 60 0.22 -2.63 17.62
N ALA A 61 1.54 -2.43 17.62
CA ALA A 61 2.19 -1.50 18.54
C ALA A 61 1.97 -0.01 18.17
N SER A 62 1.60 0.28 16.90
CA SER A 62 1.30 1.63 16.45
C SER A 62 -0.18 2.00 16.51
N SER A 63 -1.07 1.01 16.73
CA SER A 63 -2.51 1.20 16.72
C SER A 63 -3.07 1.32 18.13
N ASP A 64 -4.03 2.22 18.33
CA ASP A 64 -4.88 2.19 19.51
C ASP A 64 -5.82 0.96 19.40
N LEU A 65 -5.69 0.06 20.35
CA LEU A 65 -6.44 -1.19 20.36
C LEU A 65 -7.69 -1.02 21.24
N THR A 66 -8.82 -1.41 20.71
CA THR A 66 -10.09 -1.47 21.43
C THR A 66 -10.62 -2.90 21.47
N SER A 67 -11.61 -3.16 22.31
CA SER A 67 -12.29 -4.45 22.33
C SER A 67 -13.62 -4.35 21.62
N ASP A 68 -13.87 -5.25 20.66
CA ASP A 68 -15.16 -5.37 20.04
C ASP A 68 -16.23 -5.98 20.97
N SER A 69 -17.46 -6.10 20.48
CA SER A 69 -18.60 -6.66 21.24
C SER A 69 -18.41 -8.14 21.65
N SER A 70 -17.45 -8.84 21.05
CA SER A 70 -17.09 -10.24 21.40
C SER A 70 -15.95 -10.32 22.41
N GLY A 71 -15.33 -9.19 22.76
CA GLY A 71 -14.14 -9.10 23.59
C GLY A 71 -12.83 -9.37 22.84
N GLN A 72 -12.89 -9.43 21.50
CA GLN A 72 -11.69 -9.53 20.67
C GLN A 72 -11.02 -8.15 20.57
N ILE A 73 -9.69 -8.12 20.72
CA ILE A 73 -8.89 -6.92 20.54
C ILE A 73 -8.81 -6.63 19.04
N VAL A 74 -9.26 -5.44 18.65
CA VAL A 74 -9.28 -4.96 17.27
C VAL A 74 -8.77 -3.52 17.24
N PRO A 75 -8.20 -3.06 16.12
CA PRO A 75 -7.87 -1.64 15.93
C PRO A 75 -9.12 -0.77 16.08
N ASP A 76 -8.95 0.43 16.64
CA ASP A 76 -10.04 1.38 16.73
C ASP A 76 -10.58 1.69 15.31
N PRO A 77 -11.91 1.53 15.07
CA PRO A 77 -12.51 1.86 13.78
C PRO A 77 -12.28 3.32 13.36
N ASP A 78 -12.09 4.23 14.31
CA ASP A 78 -11.84 5.64 14.04
C ASP A 78 -10.39 5.90 13.57
N GLU A 79 -9.47 4.96 13.78
CA GLU A 79 -8.08 5.00 13.29
C GLU A 79 -7.89 4.38 11.90
N ARG A 80 -8.95 4.15 11.16
CA ARG A 80 -8.84 3.58 9.81
C ARG A 80 -8.02 4.51 8.93
N ALA A 81 -7.02 3.91 8.25
CA ALA A 81 -6.27 4.62 7.23
C ALA A 81 -7.21 5.23 6.19
N GLY A 82 -6.96 6.48 5.82
CA GLY A 82 -7.68 7.15 4.75
C GLY A 82 -7.54 6.37 3.44
N LEU A 83 -8.64 6.18 2.73
CA LEU A 83 -8.68 5.49 1.44
C LEU A 83 -8.58 6.43 0.26
N VAL A 84 -8.99 7.69 0.45
CA VAL A 84 -8.92 8.75 -0.56
C VAL A 84 -8.17 9.95 0.00
N THR A 85 -7.30 10.53 -0.81
CA THR A 85 -6.56 11.74 -0.44
C THR A 85 -6.54 12.76 -1.56
N ASP A 86 -6.61 14.03 -1.20
CA ASP A 86 -6.43 15.15 -2.12
C ASP A 86 -4.93 15.45 -2.25
N VAL A 87 -4.41 15.36 -3.47
CA VAL A 87 -2.98 15.64 -3.75
C VAL A 87 -2.75 16.92 -4.51
N PHE A 88 -3.76 17.40 -5.22
CA PHE A 88 -3.68 18.66 -5.97
C PHE A 88 -5.04 19.32 -6.02
N THR A 89 -5.05 20.66 -5.94
CA THR A 89 -6.25 21.49 -6.10
C THR A 89 -5.90 22.77 -6.85
N SER A 90 -6.66 23.07 -7.89
CA SER A 90 -6.66 24.34 -8.59
C SER A 90 -8.05 25.00 -8.52
N SER A 91 -8.20 26.15 -9.16
CA SER A 91 -9.51 26.82 -9.26
C SER A 91 -10.50 26.08 -10.18
N PHE A 92 -10.03 25.16 -11.02
CA PHE A 92 -10.82 24.52 -12.06
C PHE A 92 -10.99 23.01 -11.86
N GLU A 93 -10.03 22.39 -11.21
CA GLU A 93 -9.98 20.94 -11.04
C GLU A 93 -9.19 20.52 -9.80
N TYR A 94 -9.39 19.30 -9.36
CA TYR A 94 -8.59 18.68 -8.31
C TYR A 94 -8.30 17.22 -8.63
N LEU A 95 -7.22 16.72 -8.07
CA LEU A 95 -6.79 15.34 -8.16
C LEU A 95 -6.93 14.67 -6.79
N GLN A 96 -7.66 13.57 -6.76
CA GLN A 96 -7.70 12.64 -5.65
C GLN A 96 -7.04 11.32 -6.02
N LEU A 97 -6.36 10.72 -5.08
CA LEU A 97 -5.85 9.35 -5.17
C LEU A 97 -6.71 8.45 -4.30
N GLY A 98 -6.98 7.24 -4.78
CA GLY A 98 -7.75 6.25 -4.05
C GLY A 98 -7.07 4.89 -4.03
N THR A 99 -7.24 4.18 -2.91
CA THR A 99 -6.91 2.77 -2.73
C THR A 99 -8.08 2.08 -2.03
N GLY A 100 -8.13 0.79 -1.89
CA GLY A 100 -9.21 0.18 -1.11
C GLY A 100 -9.64 -1.19 -1.58
N GLY A 101 -8.94 -1.72 -2.55
CA GLY A 101 -9.01 -3.13 -2.92
C GLY A 101 -7.62 -3.76 -2.84
N VAL A 102 -7.58 -5.05 -2.99
CA VAL A 102 -6.35 -5.82 -3.05
C VAL A 102 -6.27 -6.50 -4.39
N ASP A 103 -5.20 -6.21 -5.14
CA ASP A 103 -4.90 -6.91 -6.39
C ASP A 103 -3.95 -8.07 -6.11
N THR A 104 -4.15 -9.18 -6.82
CA THR A 104 -3.17 -10.27 -6.82
C THR A 104 -2.00 -9.90 -7.72
N VAL A 105 -0.79 -9.94 -7.19
CA VAL A 105 0.43 -9.73 -7.95
C VAL A 105 1.14 -11.05 -8.22
N TYR A 106 1.62 -11.22 -9.45
CA TYR A 106 2.42 -12.35 -9.89
C TYR A 106 3.80 -11.84 -10.28
N VAL A 107 4.83 -12.39 -9.64
CA VAL A 107 6.22 -12.00 -9.91
C VAL A 107 7.02 -13.23 -10.30
N ILE A 108 7.72 -13.16 -11.43
CA ILE A 108 8.67 -14.21 -11.83
C ILE A 108 9.99 -13.92 -11.14
N VAL A 109 10.39 -14.80 -10.22
CA VAL A 109 11.58 -14.64 -9.40
C VAL A 109 12.66 -15.64 -9.87
N PRO A 110 13.89 -15.19 -10.19
CA PRO A 110 14.99 -16.09 -10.44
C PRO A 110 15.47 -16.73 -9.13
N ILE A 111 15.54 -18.08 -9.11
CA ILE A 111 15.97 -18.87 -7.95
C ILE A 111 17.34 -19.51 -8.12
N GLY A 112 18.14 -19.01 -9.05
CA GLY A 112 19.46 -19.56 -9.38
C GLY A 112 19.43 -20.66 -10.45
N ASP A 113 20.59 -21.05 -10.96
CA ASP A 113 20.77 -22.10 -11.97
C ASP A 113 19.90 -21.94 -13.23
N GLY A 114 19.52 -20.71 -13.57
CA GLY A 114 18.64 -20.42 -14.72
C GLY A 114 17.18 -20.84 -14.51
N ARG A 115 16.79 -21.19 -13.30
CA ARG A 115 15.40 -21.52 -12.91
C ARG A 115 14.66 -20.29 -12.44
N PHE A 116 13.35 -20.32 -12.59
CA PHE A 116 12.44 -19.28 -12.16
C PHE A 116 11.30 -19.89 -11.37
N GLU A 117 10.80 -19.16 -10.40
CA GLU A 117 9.57 -19.46 -9.68
C GLU A 117 8.56 -18.33 -9.85
N LEU A 118 7.29 -18.67 -9.72
CA LEU A 118 6.19 -17.72 -9.72
C LEU A 118 5.81 -17.41 -8.27
N ALA A 119 6.23 -16.26 -7.77
CA ALA A 119 5.75 -15.74 -6.51
C ALA A 119 4.36 -15.13 -6.71
N VAL A 120 3.47 -15.38 -5.74
CA VAL A 120 2.12 -14.83 -5.73
C VAL A 120 1.94 -14.05 -4.43
N GLY A 121 1.51 -12.83 -4.55
CA GLY A 121 1.31 -11.93 -3.41
C GLY A 121 0.11 -11.01 -3.62
N GLN A 122 0.01 -10.02 -2.77
CA GLN A 122 -1.05 -9.02 -2.82
C GLN A 122 -0.45 -7.62 -2.79
N VAL A 123 -1.12 -6.70 -3.46
CA VAL A 123 -0.75 -5.28 -3.50
C VAL A 123 -2.02 -4.43 -3.40
N ALA A 124 -1.94 -3.30 -2.71
CA ALA A 124 -3.06 -2.36 -2.65
C ALA A 124 -3.38 -1.82 -4.04
N SER A 125 -4.66 -1.76 -4.38
CA SER A 125 -5.13 -1.15 -5.61
C SER A 125 -4.81 0.35 -5.61
N TYR A 126 -4.63 0.93 -6.80
CA TYR A 126 -4.32 2.35 -6.96
C TYR A 126 -5.15 2.98 -8.06
N TYR A 127 -5.74 4.14 -7.75
CA TYR A 127 -6.61 4.90 -8.64
C TYR A 127 -6.29 6.38 -8.57
N GLU A 128 -6.51 7.09 -9.67
CA GLU A 128 -6.37 8.55 -9.79
C GLU A 128 -7.67 9.12 -10.36
N PHE A 129 -8.18 10.20 -9.74
CA PHE A 129 -9.42 10.85 -10.16
C PHE A 129 -9.18 12.33 -10.38
N TRP A 130 -9.27 12.76 -11.61
CA TRP A 130 -9.40 14.19 -11.95
C TRP A 130 -10.88 14.56 -11.97
N ARG A 131 -11.22 15.56 -11.22
CA ARG A 131 -12.59 16.06 -11.11
C ARG A 131 -12.63 17.57 -11.27
N GLU A 132 -13.78 18.09 -11.75
CA GLU A 132 -14.02 19.54 -11.84
C GLU A 132 -14.02 20.17 -10.45
N GLY A 133 -13.45 21.36 -10.32
CA GLY A 133 -13.28 22.04 -9.04
C GLY A 133 -14.57 22.34 -8.26
N THR A 134 -15.72 22.29 -8.94
CA THR A 134 -17.06 22.45 -8.34
C THR A 134 -17.70 21.14 -7.92
N ALA A 135 -17.15 19.99 -8.34
CA ALA A 135 -17.67 18.69 -7.93
C ALA A 135 -17.37 18.42 -6.45
N PRO A 136 -18.26 17.72 -5.71
CA PRO A 136 -17.96 17.31 -4.34
C PRO A 136 -16.77 16.37 -4.34
N ARG A 137 -15.92 16.50 -3.32
CA ARG A 137 -14.79 15.59 -3.10
C ARG A 137 -15.32 14.26 -2.60
N LEU A 138 -14.69 13.17 -3.07
CA LEU A 138 -15.00 11.85 -2.53
C LEU A 138 -14.52 11.77 -1.08
N THR A 139 -15.37 11.21 -0.25
CA THR A 139 -15.03 10.75 1.11
C THR A 139 -14.62 9.30 1.10
N ASP A 140 -14.01 8.82 2.17
CA ASP A 140 -13.66 7.41 2.33
C ASP A 140 -14.89 6.49 2.28
N GLU A 141 -16.04 6.94 2.82
CA GLU A 141 -17.30 6.20 2.79
C GLU A 141 -17.83 6.05 1.37
N GLU A 142 -17.83 7.15 0.61
CA GLU A 142 -18.29 7.13 -0.80
C GLU A 142 -17.36 6.25 -1.63
N TRP A 143 -16.06 6.32 -1.40
CA TRP A 143 -15.09 5.48 -2.10
C TRP A 143 -15.26 3.99 -1.75
N ARG A 144 -15.46 3.64 -0.47
CA ARG A 144 -15.77 2.26 -0.06
C ARG A 144 -17.03 1.75 -0.74
N ALA A 145 -18.06 2.58 -0.85
CA ALA A 145 -19.29 2.20 -1.56
C ALA A 145 -19.01 1.84 -3.02
N ILE A 146 -18.22 2.66 -3.73
CA ILE A 146 -17.81 2.41 -5.12
C ILE A 146 -17.06 1.08 -5.25
N VAL A 147 -16.08 0.83 -4.39
CA VAL A 147 -15.29 -0.42 -4.40
C VAL A 147 -16.19 -1.63 -4.10
N THR A 148 -17.07 -1.53 -3.10
CA THR A 148 -18.00 -2.60 -2.74
C THR A 148 -18.99 -2.90 -3.85
N GLU A 149 -19.52 -1.89 -4.53
CA GLU A 149 -20.43 -2.06 -5.67
C GLU A 149 -19.72 -2.70 -6.87
N ALA A 150 -18.45 -2.38 -7.07
CA ALA A 150 -17.64 -3.00 -8.11
C ALA A 150 -17.41 -4.49 -7.83
N ASP A 151 -17.15 -4.89 -6.59
CA ASP A 151 -17.07 -6.31 -6.19
C ASP A 151 -18.38 -7.05 -6.42
N GLN A 152 -19.50 -6.34 -6.45
CA GLN A 152 -20.84 -6.86 -6.77
C GLN A 152 -21.18 -6.82 -8.28
N GLY A 153 -20.23 -6.41 -9.12
CA GLY A 153 -20.36 -6.42 -10.59
C GLY A 153 -20.59 -5.05 -11.23
N SER A 154 -20.55 -3.96 -10.48
CA SER A 154 -20.49 -2.62 -11.07
C SER A 154 -19.09 -2.35 -11.64
N PRO A 155 -18.95 -1.53 -12.69
CA PRO A 155 -17.63 -1.25 -13.25
C PRO A 155 -16.78 -0.44 -12.26
N MET A 156 -15.56 -0.91 -12.05
CA MET A 156 -14.55 -0.15 -11.30
C MET A 156 -14.16 1.13 -12.05
N PRO A 157 -13.78 2.19 -11.33
CA PRO A 157 -13.12 3.32 -11.94
C PRO A 157 -11.90 2.91 -12.74
N GLN A 158 -11.60 3.64 -13.81
CA GLN A 158 -10.45 3.36 -14.65
C GLN A 158 -9.15 3.58 -13.88
N ARG A 159 -8.20 2.69 -14.09
CA ARG A 159 -6.85 2.84 -13.53
C ARG A 159 -6.01 3.79 -14.36
N PRO A 160 -5.01 4.45 -13.75
CA PRO A 160 -4.10 5.31 -14.49
C PRO A 160 -3.34 4.52 -15.56
N ARG A 161 -3.12 5.15 -16.71
CA ARG A 161 -2.50 4.51 -17.87
C ARG A 161 -1.13 3.89 -17.61
N TRP A 162 -0.37 4.45 -16.67
CA TRP A 162 0.98 3.97 -16.37
C TRP A 162 1.00 2.58 -15.73
N VAL A 163 -0.11 2.12 -15.13
CA VAL A 163 -0.22 0.75 -14.59
C VAL A 163 -0.53 -0.30 -15.66
N ALA A 164 -0.93 0.11 -16.87
CA ALA A 164 -1.30 -0.81 -17.96
C ALA A 164 -0.30 -1.94 -18.24
N PRO A 165 1.04 -1.70 -18.21
CA PRO A 165 2.01 -2.77 -18.44
C PRO A 165 2.02 -3.86 -17.36
N PHE A 166 1.45 -3.58 -16.19
CA PHE A 166 1.42 -4.49 -15.03
C PHE A 166 0.08 -5.17 -14.84
N LEU A 167 -0.97 -4.73 -15.54
CA LEU A 167 -2.31 -5.29 -15.39
C LEU A 167 -2.57 -6.39 -16.39
N VAL A 168 -3.11 -7.51 -15.88
CA VAL A 168 -3.66 -8.59 -16.69
C VAL A 168 -5.18 -8.45 -16.69
N GLY A 169 -5.71 -7.80 -17.73
CA GLY A 169 -7.12 -7.42 -17.78
C GLY A 169 -7.41 -6.16 -16.97
N GLY A 170 -8.56 -5.56 -17.20
CA GLY A 170 -8.99 -4.34 -16.51
C GLY A 170 -8.93 -3.10 -17.40
N ASP A 171 -9.76 -2.13 -17.05
CA ASP A 171 -9.88 -0.87 -17.76
C ASP A 171 -8.84 0.13 -17.26
N VAL A 172 -7.98 0.57 -18.18
CA VAL A 172 -7.06 1.70 -17.95
C VAL A 172 -7.52 2.91 -18.75
N ALA A 173 -7.24 4.10 -18.23
CA ALA A 173 -7.54 5.33 -18.94
C ALA A 173 -6.81 5.37 -20.30
N THR A 174 -7.54 5.70 -21.36
CA THR A 174 -6.99 5.79 -22.72
C THR A 174 -6.17 7.06 -22.93
N GLU A 175 -6.42 8.10 -22.14
CA GLU A 175 -5.68 9.35 -22.15
C GLU A 175 -4.85 9.52 -20.88
N PRO A 176 -3.74 10.30 -20.94
CA PRO A 176 -2.98 10.61 -19.73
C PRO A 176 -3.87 11.35 -18.73
N ILE A 177 -3.89 10.91 -17.50
CA ILE A 177 -4.63 11.56 -16.42
C ILE A 177 -3.98 12.88 -16.02
N VAL A 178 -2.70 13.04 -16.34
CA VAL A 178 -1.95 14.28 -16.06
C VAL A 178 -2.10 15.25 -17.24
N ARG A 179 -2.81 16.34 -17.02
CA ARG A 179 -2.78 17.53 -17.86
C ARG A 179 -1.83 18.52 -17.18
N PHE A 180 -0.73 18.84 -17.85
CA PHE A 180 0.17 19.92 -17.42
C PHE A 180 -0.36 21.27 -17.91
#